data_7beaf9ec1d54f25c998773b41487a3f9
#
_entry.id   7beaf9ec1d54f25c998773b41487a3f9
#
_cell.length_a   1.000
_cell.length_b   1.000
_cell.length_c   1.000
_cell.angle_alpha   90.00
_cell.angle_beta   90.00
_cell.angle_gamma   90.00
#
_symmetry.space_group_name_H-M   'P 1'
#
loop_
_entity.id
_entity.type
_entity.pdbx_description
1 polymer ?
#
loop_
_entity_poly.entity_id
_entity_poly.type
_entity_poly.pdbx_seq_one_letter_code
_entity_poly.pdbx_strand_id
1 'polypeptide(L)'
;MNDPEIERIMREKMKKLMQSNIRIVDINGDNMHLLLSEKPIIVDFWAPWCAPCKYMHSIFERLASRYGDKIRFARINVDENQLLAAKYEIAAIPTLLLLIDGRIVERVIGLKGENELDGIIRRYIEE
;
A
#
# COMPACT_ATOMS: atom_id res chain seq x y z
N MET A 1 -38.04 5.52 -13.63
CA MET A 1 -37.87 6.90 -14.10
C MET A 1 -36.44 7.35 -13.83
N ASN A 2 -35.75 7.81 -14.83
CA ASN A 2 -34.34 8.18 -14.73
C ASN A 2 -34.19 9.65 -14.37
N ASP A 3 -33.75 9.90 -13.13
CA ASP A 3 -33.39 11.23 -12.69
C ASP A 3 -31.90 11.40 -12.98
N PRO A 4 -31.50 12.35 -13.84
CA PRO A 4 -30.09 12.55 -14.18
C PRO A 4 -29.20 12.84 -12.96
N GLU A 5 -29.75 13.51 -11.95
CA GLU A 5 -29.03 13.83 -10.73
C GLU A 5 -28.76 12.57 -9.89
N ILE A 6 -29.77 11.72 -9.76
CA ILE A 6 -29.64 10.46 -9.04
C ILE A 6 -28.64 9.55 -9.75
N GLU A 7 -28.71 9.47 -11.09
CA GLU A 7 -27.76 8.68 -11.88
C GLU A 7 -26.32 9.17 -11.69
N ARG A 8 -26.12 10.47 -11.64
CA ARG A 8 -24.81 11.05 -11.41
C ARG A 8 -24.28 10.70 -10.03
N ILE A 9 -25.12 10.81 -8.99
CA ILE A 9 -24.74 10.49 -7.62
C ILE A 9 -24.39 9.00 -7.49
N MET A 10 -25.20 8.14 -8.09
CA MET A 10 -24.95 6.70 -8.10
C MET A 10 -23.66 6.35 -8.83
N ARG A 11 -23.39 7.03 -9.92
CA ARG A 11 -22.17 6.82 -10.71
C ARG A 11 -20.92 7.24 -9.91
N GLU A 12 -21.02 8.38 -9.20
CA GLU A 12 -19.95 8.85 -8.35
C GLU A 12 -19.69 7.91 -7.17
N LYS A 13 -20.75 7.40 -6.54
CA LYS A 13 -20.64 6.42 -5.45
C LYS A 13 -20.04 5.11 -5.94
N MET A 14 -20.49 4.65 -7.10
CA MET A 14 -19.96 3.43 -7.70
C MET A 14 -18.47 3.58 -8.04
N LYS A 15 -18.09 4.74 -8.56
CA LYS A 15 -16.71 5.06 -8.86
C LYS A 15 -15.84 5.04 -7.58
N LYS A 16 -16.36 5.59 -6.47
CA LYS A 16 -15.68 5.54 -5.18
C LYS A 16 -15.55 4.12 -4.66
N LEU A 17 -16.60 3.30 -4.82
CA LEU A 17 -16.58 1.89 -4.44
C LEU A 17 -15.57 1.11 -5.27
N MET A 18 -15.49 1.40 -6.54
CA MET A 18 -14.53 0.76 -7.43
C MET A 18 -13.10 1.18 -7.09
N GLN A 19 -12.89 2.45 -6.74
CA GLN A 19 -11.59 2.93 -6.27
C GLN A 19 -11.22 2.30 -4.94
N SER A 20 -12.20 2.06 -4.06
CA SER A 20 -11.96 1.38 -2.79
C SER A 20 -11.70 -0.11 -2.97
N ASN A 21 -11.96 -0.67 -4.16
CA ASN A 21 -11.59 -2.04 -4.50
C ASN A 21 -10.12 -2.16 -4.93
N ILE A 22 -9.46 -1.04 -5.22
CA ILE A 22 -8.02 -1.00 -5.33
C ILE A 22 -7.51 -0.98 -3.89
N ARG A 23 -7.43 -2.17 -3.31
CA ARG A 23 -7.28 -2.30 -1.87
C ARG A 23 -5.84 -2.42 -1.44
N ILE A 24 -5.58 -1.85 -0.28
CA ILE A 24 -4.39 -2.18 0.46
C ILE A 24 -4.65 -3.54 1.09
N VAL A 25 -3.83 -4.51 0.75
CA VAL A 25 -3.97 -5.89 1.23
C VAL A 25 -3.26 -6.05 2.56
N ASP A 26 -3.95 -6.59 3.56
CA ASP A 26 -3.31 -6.95 4.82
C ASP A 26 -2.62 -8.30 4.64
N ILE A 27 -1.30 -8.32 4.77
CA ILE A 27 -0.49 -9.53 4.61
C ILE A 27 -0.36 -10.24 5.96
N ASN A 28 -0.54 -11.55 5.94
CA ASN A 28 -0.36 -12.43 7.07
C ASN A 28 0.19 -13.79 6.57
N GLY A 29 0.22 -14.79 7.44
CA GLY A 29 0.72 -16.11 7.07
C GLY A 29 -0.04 -16.79 5.95
N ASP A 30 -1.32 -16.44 5.74
CA ASP A 30 -2.16 -17.09 4.73
C ASP A 30 -1.91 -16.56 3.33
N ASN A 31 -1.50 -15.30 3.19
CA ASN A 31 -1.33 -14.67 1.88
C ASN A 31 0.08 -14.09 1.66
N MET A 32 1.04 -14.45 2.51
CA MET A 32 2.40 -13.89 2.40
C MET A 32 3.11 -14.26 1.09
N HIS A 33 2.60 -15.26 0.36
CA HIS A 33 3.13 -15.60 -0.97
C HIS A 33 3.02 -14.44 -1.95
N LEU A 34 2.12 -13.48 -1.69
CA LEU A 34 1.99 -12.29 -2.53
C LEU A 34 3.26 -11.44 -2.56
N LEU A 35 4.10 -11.56 -1.51
CA LEU A 35 5.37 -10.85 -1.45
C LEU A 35 6.38 -11.34 -2.48
N LEU A 36 6.16 -12.54 -3.03
CA LEU A 36 7.03 -13.15 -4.04
C LEU A 36 6.46 -13.01 -5.45
N SER A 37 5.38 -12.28 -5.61
CA SER A 37 4.69 -12.11 -6.88
C SER A 37 5.56 -11.37 -7.91
N GLU A 38 5.34 -11.66 -9.18
CA GLU A 38 5.98 -10.92 -10.27
C GLU A 38 5.53 -9.47 -10.33
N LYS A 39 4.28 -9.21 -9.94
CA LYS A 39 3.76 -7.84 -9.88
C LYS A 39 4.47 -7.10 -8.77
N PRO A 40 4.97 -5.89 -9.03
CA PRO A 40 5.58 -5.08 -7.96
C PRO A 40 4.62 -4.88 -6.80
N ILE A 41 5.16 -4.95 -5.59
CA ILE A 41 4.38 -4.75 -4.38
C ILE A 41 5.11 -3.79 -3.44
N ILE A 42 4.39 -2.80 -2.93
CA ILE A 42 4.90 -1.90 -1.91
C ILE A 42 4.22 -2.25 -0.59
N VAL A 43 5.02 -2.42 0.45
CA VAL A 43 4.55 -2.94 1.74
C VAL A 43 4.85 -1.94 2.84
N ASP A 44 3.82 -1.58 3.60
CA ASP A 44 3.91 -0.72 4.77
C ASP A 44 3.96 -1.58 6.04
N PHE A 45 5.11 -1.61 6.71
CA PHE A 45 5.26 -2.27 8.01
C PHE A 45 4.88 -1.28 9.10
N TRP A 46 3.87 -1.63 9.89
CA TRP A 46 3.24 -0.71 10.84
C TRP A 46 2.83 -1.43 12.13
N ALA A 47 2.42 -0.65 13.12
CA ALA A 47 1.79 -1.20 14.34
C ALA A 47 0.71 -0.22 14.81
N PRO A 48 -0.31 -0.73 15.55
CA PRO A 48 -1.43 0.12 16.00
C PRO A 48 -1.02 1.24 16.96
N TRP A 49 0.04 1.05 17.73
CA TRP A 49 0.51 2.02 18.71
C TRP A 49 1.44 3.09 18.10
N CYS A 50 1.75 2.98 16.84
CA CYS A 50 2.73 3.84 16.16
C CYS A 50 2.04 5.08 15.56
N ALA A 51 2.23 6.25 16.17
CA ALA A 51 1.62 7.48 15.68
C ALA A 51 2.08 7.88 14.27
N PRO A 52 3.39 7.84 13.93
CA PRO A 52 3.81 8.13 12.56
C PRO A 52 3.22 7.17 11.53
N CYS A 53 2.93 5.94 11.92
CA CYS A 53 2.31 4.95 11.02
C CYS A 53 0.91 5.38 10.58
N LYS A 54 0.19 6.10 11.43
CA LYS A 54 -1.15 6.61 11.10
C LYS A 54 -1.08 7.66 9.99
N TYR A 55 -0.11 8.56 10.07
CA TYR A 55 0.11 9.55 9.02
C TYR A 55 0.54 8.89 7.72
N MET A 56 1.44 7.92 7.82
CA MET A 56 1.90 7.16 6.66
C MET A 56 0.73 6.43 6.00
N HIS A 57 -0.19 5.90 6.79
CA HIS A 57 -1.35 5.18 6.25
C HIS A 57 -2.20 6.07 5.34
N SER A 58 -2.46 7.32 5.75
CA SER A 58 -3.23 8.26 4.94
C SER A 58 -2.54 8.55 3.61
N ILE A 59 -1.22 8.76 3.64
CA ILE A 59 -0.42 8.97 2.43
C ILE A 59 -0.46 7.71 1.57
N PHE A 60 -0.31 6.56 2.19
CA PHE A 60 -0.29 5.27 1.52
C PHE A 60 -1.62 4.99 0.78
N GLU A 61 -2.75 5.33 1.42
CA GLU A 61 -4.06 5.19 0.79
C GLU A 61 -4.20 6.05 -0.47
N ARG A 62 -3.71 7.28 -0.42
CA ARG A 62 -3.75 8.17 -1.58
C ARG A 62 -2.88 7.64 -2.73
N LEU A 63 -1.71 7.13 -2.40
CA LEU A 63 -0.83 6.54 -3.41
C LEU A 63 -1.43 5.25 -3.99
N ALA A 64 -2.09 4.46 -3.15
CA ALA A 64 -2.78 3.24 -3.61
C ALA A 64 -3.92 3.58 -4.56
N SER A 65 -4.66 4.66 -4.31
CA SER A 65 -5.70 5.13 -5.22
C SER A 65 -5.14 5.54 -6.57
N ARG A 66 -3.93 6.09 -6.57
CA ARG A 66 -3.28 6.57 -7.79
C ARG A 66 -2.61 5.47 -8.59
N TYR A 67 -1.96 4.52 -7.92
CA TYR A 67 -1.11 3.53 -8.58
C TYR A 67 -1.52 2.08 -8.35
N GLY A 68 -2.65 1.84 -7.68
CA GLY A 68 -3.06 0.48 -7.30
C GLY A 68 -3.36 -0.45 -8.46
N ASP A 69 -3.56 0.07 -9.66
CA ASP A 69 -3.74 -0.72 -10.87
C ASP A 69 -2.40 -1.22 -11.44
N LYS A 70 -1.29 -0.58 -11.07
CA LYS A 70 0.04 -0.88 -11.61
C LYS A 70 0.94 -1.58 -10.60
N ILE A 71 0.76 -1.30 -9.32
CA ILE A 71 1.57 -1.86 -8.25
C ILE A 71 0.63 -2.28 -7.13
N ARG A 72 0.92 -3.41 -6.50
CA ARG A 72 0.11 -3.87 -5.36
C ARG A 72 0.54 -3.12 -4.11
N PHE A 73 -0.45 -2.65 -3.34
CA PHE A 73 -0.22 -2.00 -2.05
C PHE A 73 -0.62 -2.96 -0.95
N ALA A 74 0.26 -3.16 0.02
CA ALA A 74 0.04 -4.08 1.12
C ALA A 74 0.55 -3.51 2.43
N ARG A 75 0.04 -4.03 3.54
CA ARG A 75 0.45 -3.67 4.89
C ARG A 75 0.74 -4.92 5.68
N ILE A 76 1.72 -4.81 6.58
CA ILE A 76 2.04 -5.88 7.52
C ILE A 76 2.07 -5.27 8.92
N ASN A 77 1.17 -5.74 9.79
CA ASN A 77 1.17 -5.40 11.20
C ASN A 77 2.31 -6.19 11.86
N VAL A 78 3.35 -5.49 12.32
CA VAL A 78 4.54 -6.16 12.86
C VAL A 78 4.27 -6.89 14.17
N ASP A 79 3.28 -6.42 14.95
CA ASP A 79 2.92 -7.08 16.21
C ASP A 79 2.32 -8.45 15.97
N GLU A 80 1.53 -8.58 14.89
CA GLU A 80 0.86 -9.83 14.54
C GLU A 80 1.71 -10.73 13.62
N ASN A 81 2.77 -10.20 13.05
CA ASN A 81 3.58 -10.89 12.05
C ASN A 81 5.07 -10.72 12.34
N GLN A 82 5.47 -11.11 13.55
CA GLN A 82 6.83 -10.90 14.04
C GLN A 82 7.88 -11.63 13.21
N LEU A 83 7.56 -12.82 12.71
CA LEU A 83 8.49 -13.59 11.88
C LEU A 83 8.73 -12.91 10.53
N LEU A 84 7.67 -12.35 9.93
CA LEU A 84 7.81 -11.61 8.67
C LEU A 84 8.64 -10.33 8.88
N ALA A 85 8.40 -9.62 9.97
CA ALA A 85 9.16 -8.41 10.29
C ALA A 85 10.65 -8.76 10.47
N ALA A 86 10.94 -9.87 11.15
CA ALA A 86 12.31 -10.33 11.34
C ALA A 86 12.95 -10.75 10.02
N LYS A 87 12.20 -11.44 9.18
CA LYS A 87 12.70 -11.89 7.87
C LYS A 87 13.15 -10.72 7.01
N TYR A 88 12.40 -9.63 7.04
CA TYR A 88 12.72 -8.43 6.25
C TYR A 88 13.55 -7.41 7.01
N GLU A 89 14.06 -7.81 8.19
CA GLU A 89 14.96 -6.99 9.00
C GLU A 89 14.38 -5.61 9.31
N ILE A 90 13.11 -5.59 9.74
CA ILE A 90 12.43 -4.36 10.10
C ILE A 90 12.84 -3.94 11.50
N ALA A 91 13.67 -2.90 11.59
CA ALA A 91 14.20 -2.38 12.85
C ALA A 91 13.45 -1.16 13.37
N ALA A 92 12.67 -0.52 12.52
CA ALA A 92 11.92 0.69 12.86
C ALA A 92 10.63 0.74 12.05
N ILE A 93 9.60 1.41 12.57
CA ILE A 93 8.33 1.60 11.86
C ILE A 93 7.94 3.07 11.89
N PRO A 94 7.24 3.55 10.84
CA PRO A 94 6.91 2.82 9.63
C PRO A 94 8.15 2.55 8.77
N THR A 95 8.12 1.45 8.04
CA THR A 95 9.11 1.14 7.01
C THR A 95 8.35 0.67 5.78
N LEU A 96 8.65 1.26 4.63
CA LEU A 96 8.09 0.79 3.36
C LEU A 96 9.16 -0.01 2.62
N LEU A 97 8.77 -1.15 2.10
CA LEU A 97 9.58 -1.93 1.18
C LEU A 97 8.91 -1.99 -0.16
N LEU A 98 9.67 -1.77 -1.22
CA LEU A 98 9.20 -2.06 -2.56
C LEU A 98 9.88 -3.34 -3.02
N LEU A 99 9.07 -4.34 -3.37
CA LEU A 99 9.54 -5.65 -3.79
C LEU A 99 9.18 -5.89 -5.26
N ILE A 100 10.13 -6.41 -6.02
CA ILE A 100 9.89 -6.86 -7.40
C ILE A 100 10.47 -8.26 -7.51
N ASP A 101 9.63 -9.21 -7.90
CA ASP A 101 9.99 -10.63 -7.97
C ASP A 101 10.59 -11.13 -6.64
N GLY A 102 10.01 -10.68 -5.53
CA GLY A 102 10.45 -11.05 -4.18
C GLY A 102 11.71 -10.36 -3.70
N ARG A 103 12.31 -9.49 -4.50
CA ARG A 103 13.54 -8.78 -4.12
C ARG A 103 13.23 -7.36 -3.68
N ILE A 104 13.89 -6.94 -2.60
CA ILE A 104 13.76 -5.56 -2.10
C ILE A 104 14.52 -4.63 -3.06
N VAL A 105 13.80 -3.73 -3.72
CA VAL A 105 14.42 -2.73 -4.59
C VAL A 105 14.48 -1.35 -3.94
N GLU A 106 13.63 -1.10 -2.93
CA GLU A 106 13.66 0.13 -2.14
C GLU A 106 13.30 -0.19 -0.69
N ARG A 107 13.98 0.48 0.23
CA ARG A 107 13.69 0.44 1.67
C ARG A 107 13.62 1.88 2.16
N VAL A 108 12.44 2.30 2.62
CA VAL A 108 12.20 3.66 3.09
C VAL A 108 11.88 3.60 4.57
N ILE A 109 12.78 4.07 5.41
CA ILE A 109 12.63 4.00 6.86
C ILE A 109 12.10 5.34 7.37
N GLY A 110 11.02 5.27 8.15
CA GLY A 110 10.41 6.42 8.78
C GLY A 110 9.35 7.10 7.92
N LEU A 111 8.72 8.11 8.48
CA LEU A 111 7.68 8.87 7.80
C LEU A 111 8.30 9.76 6.72
N LYS A 112 7.74 9.67 5.51
CA LYS A 112 8.15 10.50 4.37
C LYS A 112 6.93 11.18 3.78
N GLY A 113 7.15 12.31 3.10
CA GLY A 113 6.09 13.03 2.43
C GLY A 113 5.57 12.31 1.20
N GLU A 114 4.33 12.64 0.84
CA GLU A 114 3.67 12.02 -0.30
C GLU A 114 4.43 12.20 -1.61
N ASN A 115 4.96 13.41 -1.87
CA ASN A 115 5.68 13.69 -3.10
C ASN A 115 6.97 12.88 -3.22
N GLU A 116 7.67 12.69 -2.10
CA GLU A 116 8.89 11.88 -2.08
C GLU A 116 8.58 10.43 -2.41
N LEU A 117 7.55 9.86 -1.79
CA LEU A 117 7.13 8.48 -2.02
C LEU A 117 6.59 8.31 -3.44
N ASP A 118 5.82 9.27 -3.93
CA ASP A 118 5.32 9.26 -5.30
C ASP A 118 6.47 9.18 -6.30
N GLY A 119 7.51 9.97 -6.07
CA GLY A 119 8.70 9.96 -6.93
C GLY A 119 9.43 8.62 -6.92
N ILE A 120 9.51 7.97 -5.77
CA ILE A 120 10.12 6.64 -5.66
C ILE A 120 9.31 5.60 -6.45
N ILE A 121 7.99 5.60 -6.27
CA ILE A 121 7.10 4.66 -6.95
C ILE A 121 7.21 4.82 -8.46
N ARG A 122 7.24 6.05 -8.94
CA ARG A 122 7.29 6.33 -10.38
C ARG A 122 8.52 5.75 -11.07
N ARG A 123 9.64 5.64 -10.34
CA ARG A 123 10.86 5.06 -10.91
C ARG A 123 10.66 3.63 -11.37
N TYR A 124 9.70 2.92 -10.81
CA TYR A 124 9.51 1.49 -11.04
C TYR A 124 8.29 1.17 -11.91
N ILE A 125 7.44 2.14 -12.20
CA ILE A 125 6.21 1.91 -12.98
C ILE A 125 6.13 2.74 -14.25
N GLU A 126 6.98 3.74 -14.41
CA GLU A 126 7.04 4.53 -15.65
C GLU A 126 7.94 3.83 -16.67
N GLU A 127 7.48 3.84 -17.88
CA GLU A 127 8.23 3.31 -19.02
C GLU A 127 9.02 4.40 -19.70
#